data_23e82c0731ab0fff412b146d5691573d
#
_entry.id   23e82c0731ab0fff412b146d5691573d
#
_cell.length_a   1.000
_cell.length_b   1.000
_cell.length_c   1.000
_cell.angle_alpha   90.00
_cell.angle_beta   90.00
_cell.angle_gamma   90.00
#
_symmetry.space_group_name_H-M   'P 1'
#
loop_
_entity.id
_entity.type
_entity.pdbx_description
1 polymer ?
#
loop_
_entity_poly.entity_id
_entity_poly.type
_entity_poly.pdbx_seq_one_letter_code
_entity_poly.pdbx_strand_id
1 'polypeptide(L)'
;MNTIITLRSTKRNNKSYSLNEGVISENSLVSELTDKNININIQKQNINQLVDENNLVQDINLSRELEFDRGVPLSLGFVDNTIFTLPFSFKGYISFICKRLLETPFNICIILICFYYLLSFLFDMDNLGNLNLFFGISFHLFFLIVQILLATIDYISIYLNDNKVNNQIAHIYDKTKRKFIDSTWKEIKVGHIIKIFQNEVVPADIILLESMDSKHQCYLDISSINGNFDMFKIKKACNDTKSSNLKTIQFVEFVENIKGIIKYEEPNSNMKNFKGRLKLENFPRASDINIENFVVRGSTLKNVRYIYGLVVYTGMETKII
;
A
#
# COMPACT_ATOMS: atom_id res chain seq x y z
N MET A 1 0.33 35.35 -2.57
CA MET A 1 -0.24 35.95 -3.79
C MET A 1 -1.75 35.81 -3.68
N ASN A 2 -2.40 36.91 -3.35
CA ASN A 2 -3.86 36.99 -3.16
C ASN A 2 -4.53 37.17 -4.51
N THR A 3 -5.38 36.27 -4.92
CA THR A 3 -6.21 36.46 -6.10
C THR A 3 -7.54 37.05 -5.68
N ILE A 4 -7.70 38.33 -5.95
CA ILE A 4 -8.94 39.08 -5.76
C ILE A 4 -9.84 38.83 -6.98
N ILE A 5 -11.01 38.26 -6.75
CA ILE A 5 -12.05 38.13 -7.76
C ILE A 5 -12.88 39.42 -7.74
N THR A 6 -12.70 40.27 -8.74
CA THR A 6 -13.50 41.45 -8.99
C THR A 6 -14.78 41.10 -9.74
N LEU A 7 -15.92 41.29 -9.10
CA LEU A 7 -17.24 41.29 -9.74
C LEU A 7 -17.43 42.61 -10.51
N ARG A 8 -17.51 42.53 -11.82
CA ARG A 8 -17.90 43.62 -12.69
C ARG A 8 -19.41 43.83 -12.65
N SER A 9 -19.85 44.95 -12.09
CA SER A 9 -21.21 45.47 -12.26
C SER A 9 -21.35 46.15 -13.61
N THR A 10 -22.21 45.65 -14.46
CA THR A 10 -22.65 46.37 -15.67
C THR A 10 -23.80 47.31 -15.33
N LYS A 11 -23.51 48.61 -15.43
CA LYS A 11 -24.52 49.67 -15.48
C LYS A 11 -25.33 49.55 -16.78
N ARG A 12 -26.65 49.59 -16.68
CA ARG A 12 -27.52 50.02 -17.79
C ARG A 12 -28.70 50.81 -17.30
N ASN A 13 -28.66 52.06 -17.70
CA ASN A 13 -29.72 53.00 -18.12
C ASN A 13 -30.96 53.22 -17.26
N ASN A 14 -30.99 54.47 -16.78
CA ASN A 14 -32.13 55.23 -16.33
C ASN A 14 -33.30 55.20 -17.31
N LYS A 15 -34.47 54.79 -16.86
CA LYS A 15 -35.77 55.36 -17.31
C LYS A 15 -36.58 55.68 -16.06
N SER A 16 -36.88 56.98 -15.95
CA SER A 16 -37.81 57.54 -14.99
C SER A 16 -39.22 57.01 -15.26
N TYR A 17 -39.84 56.40 -14.26
CA TYR A 17 -41.28 56.21 -14.21
C TYR A 17 -41.82 56.67 -12.86
N SER A 18 -42.91 57.47 -12.98
CA SER A 18 -43.67 58.09 -11.93
C SER A 18 -44.14 57.14 -10.83
N LEU A 19 -44.05 57.63 -9.59
CA LEU A 19 -44.64 57.01 -8.40
C LEU A 19 -46.17 56.88 -8.57
N ASN A 20 -46.62 55.64 -8.55
CA ASN A 20 -47.99 55.33 -8.10
C ASN A 20 -47.81 54.51 -6.80
N GLU A 21 -48.26 55.10 -5.70
CA GLU A 21 -48.39 54.46 -4.40
C GLU A 21 -49.46 53.35 -4.50
N GLY A 22 -49.02 52.11 -4.70
CA GLY A 22 -49.84 50.96 -4.51
C GLY A 22 -49.53 50.36 -3.13
N VAL A 23 -50.50 50.37 -2.24
CA VAL A 23 -50.47 49.69 -0.95
C VAL A 23 -50.17 48.22 -1.20
N ILE A 24 -48.92 47.79 -1.00
CA ILE A 24 -48.54 46.39 -1.03
C ILE A 24 -49.02 45.79 0.31
N SER A 25 -50.05 44.95 0.25
CA SER A 25 -50.57 44.27 1.42
C SER A 25 -49.47 43.39 2.06
N GLU A 26 -49.34 43.42 3.37
CA GLU A 26 -48.38 42.56 4.13
C GLU A 26 -48.46 41.09 3.72
N ASN A 27 -49.58 40.61 3.24
CA ASN A 27 -49.78 39.22 2.78
C ASN A 27 -48.97 38.87 1.51
N SER A 28 -48.64 39.86 0.63
CA SER A 28 -47.83 39.62 -0.57
C SER A 28 -46.34 39.49 -0.23
N LEU A 29 -45.85 40.20 0.77
CA LEU A 29 -44.49 40.13 1.27
C LEU A 29 -44.23 38.81 2.01
N VAL A 30 -45.22 38.34 2.78
CA VAL A 30 -45.12 37.05 3.49
C VAL A 30 -45.14 35.88 2.51
N SER A 31 -45.92 35.94 1.41
CA SER A 31 -45.90 34.89 0.38
C SER A 31 -44.55 34.85 -0.39
N GLU A 32 -43.98 35.99 -0.70
CA GLU A 32 -42.65 36.06 -1.38
C GLU A 32 -41.50 35.58 -0.49
N LEU A 33 -41.56 35.79 0.83
CA LEU A 33 -40.59 35.31 1.78
C LEU A 33 -40.72 33.78 2.04
N THR A 34 -41.96 33.25 2.02
CA THR A 34 -42.22 31.81 2.11
C THR A 34 -41.74 31.07 0.87
N ASP A 35 -42.00 31.63 -0.34
CA ASP A 35 -41.52 31.04 -1.60
C ASP A 35 -39.99 31.08 -1.71
N LYS A 36 -39.31 32.13 -1.25
CA LYS A 36 -37.85 32.18 -1.14
C LYS A 36 -37.29 31.17 -0.16
N ASN A 37 -37.94 30.98 0.99
CA ASN A 37 -37.53 29.98 1.98
C ASN A 37 -37.76 28.55 1.48
N ILE A 38 -38.83 28.28 0.74
CA ILE A 38 -39.10 27.01 0.09
C ILE A 38 -38.03 26.71 -0.96
N ASN A 39 -37.71 27.72 -1.82
CA ASN A 39 -36.65 27.56 -2.83
C ASN A 39 -35.25 27.31 -2.23
N ILE A 40 -34.91 27.98 -1.13
CA ILE A 40 -33.64 27.74 -0.40
C ILE A 40 -33.60 26.32 0.18
N ASN A 41 -34.72 25.82 0.70
CA ASN A 41 -34.80 24.47 1.24
C ASN A 41 -34.72 23.40 0.13
N ILE A 42 -35.35 23.63 -1.03
CA ILE A 42 -35.23 22.75 -2.19
C ILE A 42 -33.78 22.74 -2.73
N GLN A 43 -33.13 23.91 -2.81
CA GLN A 43 -31.70 23.96 -3.19
C GLN A 43 -30.79 23.24 -2.18
N LYS A 44 -31.04 23.37 -0.87
CA LYS A 44 -30.30 22.62 0.14
C LYS A 44 -30.51 21.12 0.06
N GLN A 45 -31.75 20.67 -0.21
CA GLN A 45 -32.04 19.24 -0.45
C GLN A 45 -31.35 18.73 -1.71
N ASN A 46 -31.36 19.49 -2.81
CA ASN A 46 -30.66 19.12 -4.04
C ASN A 46 -29.13 19.09 -3.84
N ILE A 47 -28.56 20.03 -3.09
CA ILE A 47 -27.14 20.01 -2.75
C ILE A 47 -26.80 18.81 -1.87
N ASN A 48 -27.63 18.47 -0.89
CA ASN A 48 -27.42 17.28 -0.07
C ASN A 48 -27.53 16.00 -0.89
N GLN A 49 -28.48 15.87 -1.83
CA GLN A 49 -28.57 14.75 -2.77
C GLN A 49 -27.33 14.66 -3.67
N LEU A 50 -26.83 15.77 -4.22
CA LEU A 50 -25.60 15.81 -5.02
C LEU A 50 -24.35 15.45 -4.21
N VAL A 51 -24.31 15.81 -2.93
CA VAL A 51 -23.23 15.41 -2.01
C VAL A 51 -23.30 13.91 -1.70
N ASP A 52 -24.51 13.37 -1.52
CA ASP A 52 -24.72 11.94 -1.29
C ASP A 52 -24.45 11.11 -2.56
N GLU A 53 -24.82 11.59 -3.76
CA GLU A 53 -24.46 10.95 -5.03
C GLU A 53 -22.95 10.99 -5.30
N ASN A 54 -22.25 12.08 -5.00
CA ASN A 54 -20.80 12.16 -5.09
C ASN A 54 -20.11 11.24 -4.06
N ASN A 55 -20.68 11.07 -2.87
CA ASN A 55 -20.21 10.10 -1.87
C ASN A 55 -20.43 8.66 -2.33
N LEU A 56 -21.56 8.35 -2.99
CA LEU A 56 -21.84 7.05 -3.61
C LEU A 56 -20.85 6.75 -4.74
N VAL A 57 -20.56 7.72 -5.60
CA VAL A 57 -19.58 7.56 -6.69
C VAL A 57 -18.15 7.37 -6.14
N GLN A 58 -17.81 7.99 -5.00
CA GLN A 58 -16.53 7.74 -4.33
C GLN A 58 -16.49 6.34 -3.68
N ASP A 59 -17.60 5.84 -3.15
CA ASP A 59 -17.69 4.50 -2.57
C ASP A 59 -17.58 3.36 -3.61
N ILE A 60 -17.94 3.61 -4.88
CA ILE A 60 -17.80 2.64 -5.99
C ILE A 60 -16.32 2.30 -6.26
N ASN A 61 -15.37 3.19 -5.94
CA ASN A 61 -13.94 2.94 -6.09
C ASN A 61 -13.27 2.30 -4.86
N LEU A 62 -14.01 2.08 -3.77
CA LEU A 62 -13.53 1.44 -2.55
C LEU A 62 -14.11 0.02 -2.47
N SER A 63 -13.42 -0.94 -3.09
CA SER A 63 -13.93 -2.31 -3.28
C SER A 63 -13.60 -3.25 -2.12
N ARG A 64 -12.59 -2.92 -1.31
CA ARG A 64 -12.22 -3.70 -0.13
C ARG A 64 -12.83 -3.13 1.14
N GLU A 65 -13.43 -4.03 1.91
CA GLU A 65 -13.95 -3.73 3.24
C GLU A 65 -13.29 -4.64 4.27
N LEU A 66 -12.76 -4.05 5.33
CA LEU A 66 -12.16 -4.74 6.45
C LEU A 66 -12.85 -4.30 7.73
N GLU A 67 -13.53 -5.23 8.36
CA GLU A 67 -14.02 -5.06 9.73
C GLU A 67 -12.98 -5.58 10.72
N PHE A 68 -12.65 -4.79 11.73
CA PHE A 68 -11.67 -5.16 12.75
C PHE A 68 -12.17 -4.85 14.16
N ASP A 69 -11.84 -5.74 15.08
CA ASP A 69 -12.10 -5.58 16.51
C ASP A 69 -10.79 -5.77 17.28
N ARG A 70 -10.25 -4.68 17.85
CA ARG A 70 -9.02 -4.69 18.68
C ARG A 70 -7.82 -5.32 17.95
N GLY A 71 -7.64 -4.98 16.68
CA GLY A 71 -6.54 -5.51 15.87
C GLY A 71 -6.70 -6.98 15.44
N VAL A 72 -7.91 -7.53 15.51
CA VAL A 72 -8.22 -8.84 14.94
C VAL A 72 -9.16 -8.65 13.75
N PRO A 73 -8.80 -9.12 12.55
CA PRO A 73 -9.71 -9.07 11.42
C PRO A 73 -10.88 -10.00 11.64
N LEU A 74 -12.09 -9.53 11.35
CA LEU A 74 -13.31 -10.34 11.40
C LEU A 74 -13.57 -11.04 10.05
N SER A 75 -12.94 -10.57 8.97
CA SER A 75 -13.05 -11.15 7.63
C SER A 75 -11.89 -12.12 7.33
N LEU A 76 -12.21 -13.25 6.70
CA LEU A 76 -11.26 -14.25 6.21
C LEU A 76 -10.99 -14.00 4.72
N GLY A 77 -9.79 -14.31 4.24
CA GLY A 77 -9.49 -14.32 2.80
C GLY A 77 -8.40 -13.36 2.34
N PHE A 78 -7.61 -12.81 3.26
CA PHE A 78 -6.44 -12.00 2.93
C PHE A 78 -5.18 -12.85 2.74
N VAL A 79 -4.24 -12.33 1.93
CA VAL A 79 -2.96 -12.99 1.64
C VAL A 79 -2.06 -12.95 2.89
N ASP A 80 -1.33 -14.03 3.14
CA ASP A 80 -0.33 -14.08 4.21
C ASP A 80 0.84 -13.12 3.92
N ASN A 81 1.45 -12.58 4.98
CA ASN A 81 2.58 -11.65 4.85
C ASN A 81 3.92 -12.35 4.56
N THR A 82 3.86 -13.47 3.87
CA THR A 82 5.05 -14.20 3.43
C THR A 82 5.57 -13.66 2.10
N ILE A 83 6.90 -13.57 1.97
CA ILE A 83 7.56 -13.26 0.70
C ILE A 83 8.13 -14.56 0.15
N PHE A 84 7.82 -14.83 -1.11
CA PHE A 84 8.44 -15.89 -1.89
C PHE A 84 8.86 -15.30 -3.24
N THR A 85 10.14 -14.99 -3.38
CA THR A 85 10.70 -14.52 -4.66
C THR A 85 10.70 -15.65 -5.68
N LEU A 86 10.97 -16.88 -5.24
CA LEU A 86 10.96 -18.08 -6.07
C LEU A 86 10.24 -19.24 -5.38
N PRO A 87 9.47 -20.05 -6.12
CA PRO A 87 8.85 -21.25 -5.56
C PRO A 87 9.93 -22.26 -5.17
N PHE A 88 10.06 -22.56 -3.88
CA PHE A 88 10.99 -23.56 -3.38
C PHE A 88 10.43 -24.97 -3.60
N SER A 89 10.57 -25.43 -4.84
CA SER A 89 10.18 -26.79 -5.27
C SER A 89 11.17 -27.30 -6.31
N PHE A 90 11.24 -28.62 -6.50
CA PHE A 90 12.09 -29.22 -7.53
C PHE A 90 11.79 -28.67 -8.93
N LYS A 91 10.51 -28.50 -9.27
CA LYS A 91 10.08 -27.89 -10.55
C LYS A 91 10.51 -26.43 -10.64
N GLY A 92 10.39 -25.66 -9.55
CA GLY A 92 10.85 -24.27 -9.48
C GLY A 92 12.36 -24.15 -9.67
N TYR A 93 13.12 -25.03 -9.02
CA TYR A 93 14.57 -25.09 -9.17
C TYR A 93 14.99 -25.37 -10.62
N ILE A 94 14.43 -26.40 -11.25
CA ILE A 94 14.74 -26.72 -12.66
C ILE A 94 14.36 -25.55 -13.59
N SER A 95 13.18 -24.96 -13.39
CA SER A 95 12.74 -23.81 -14.17
C SER A 95 13.71 -22.62 -14.03
N PHE A 96 14.18 -22.34 -12.82
CA PHE A 96 15.16 -21.30 -12.54
C PHE A 96 16.50 -21.56 -13.24
N ILE A 97 17.03 -22.79 -13.12
CA ILE A 97 18.29 -23.19 -13.81
C ILE A 97 18.15 -23.07 -15.32
N CYS A 98 17.09 -23.59 -15.92
CA CYS A 98 16.84 -23.48 -17.35
C CYS A 98 16.76 -22.02 -17.82
N LYS A 99 16.02 -21.19 -17.08
CA LYS A 99 15.90 -19.76 -17.39
C LYS A 99 17.28 -19.09 -17.33
N ARG A 100 18.05 -19.34 -16.27
CA ARG A 100 19.38 -18.75 -16.07
C ARG A 100 20.38 -19.15 -17.15
N LEU A 101 20.33 -20.42 -17.59
CA LEU A 101 21.18 -20.91 -18.69
C LEU A 101 20.82 -20.29 -20.04
N LEU A 102 19.53 -20.01 -20.27
CA LEU A 102 19.05 -19.44 -21.55
C LEU A 102 19.10 -17.90 -21.60
N GLU A 103 19.29 -17.22 -20.48
CA GLU A 103 19.34 -15.74 -20.43
C GLU A 103 20.55 -15.15 -21.17
N THR A 104 21.67 -15.88 -21.25
CA THR A 104 22.88 -15.38 -21.88
C THR A 104 23.12 -16.04 -23.20
N PRO A 105 23.39 -15.28 -24.30
CA PRO A 105 23.73 -15.85 -25.63
C PRO A 105 24.94 -16.79 -25.59
N PHE A 106 25.88 -16.50 -24.70
CA PHE A 106 27.08 -17.33 -24.50
C PHE A 106 26.73 -18.75 -24.05
N ASN A 107 25.80 -18.91 -23.10
CA ASN A 107 25.37 -20.22 -22.63
C ASN A 107 24.62 -21.01 -23.74
N ILE A 108 23.83 -20.30 -24.56
CA ILE A 108 23.17 -20.90 -25.72
C ILE A 108 24.21 -21.45 -26.72
N CYS A 109 25.25 -20.68 -27.00
CA CYS A 109 26.35 -21.13 -27.86
C CYS A 109 27.03 -22.39 -27.27
N ILE A 110 27.32 -22.42 -25.98
CA ILE A 110 27.90 -23.60 -25.30
C ILE A 110 27.00 -24.82 -25.47
N ILE A 111 25.71 -24.69 -25.25
CA ILE A 111 24.74 -25.77 -25.40
C ILE A 111 24.72 -26.30 -26.84
N LEU A 112 24.70 -25.40 -27.83
CA LEU A 112 24.71 -25.78 -29.22
C LEU A 112 26.01 -26.48 -29.59
N ILE A 113 27.17 -26.03 -29.12
CA ILE A 113 28.46 -26.67 -29.31
C ILE A 113 28.47 -28.09 -28.68
N CYS A 114 27.99 -28.22 -27.44
CA CYS A 114 27.86 -29.54 -26.79
C CYS A 114 26.97 -30.50 -27.61
N PHE A 115 25.83 -29.96 -28.11
CA PHE A 115 24.92 -30.74 -28.96
C PHE A 115 25.56 -31.15 -30.28
N TYR A 116 26.33 -30.26 -30.95
CA TYR A 116 27.07 -30.58 -32.14
C TYR A 116 28.09 -31.72 -31.91
N TYR A 117 28.88 -31.63 -30.84
CA TYR A 117 29.81 -32.70 -30.48
C TYR A 117 29.14 -34.04 -30.16
N LEU A 118 27.96 -33.99 -29.49
CA LEU A 118 27.18 -35.18 -29.22
C LEU A 118 26.67 -35.86 -30.50
N LEU A 119 26.16 -35.07 -31.45
CA LEU A 119 25.73 -35.58 -32.76
C LEU A 119 26.91 -36.15 -33.56
N SER A 120 28.05 -35.45 -33.60
CA SER A 120 29.26 -35.92 -34.27
C SER A 120 29.73 -37.28 -33.73
N PHE A 121 29.67 -37.45 -32.41
CA PHE A 121 29.99 -38.71 -31.75
C PHE A 121 29.00 -39.83 -32.14
N LEU A 122 27.69 -39.56 -32.12
CA LEU A 122 26.62 -40.55 -32.41
C LEU A 122 26.64 -41.00 -33.90
N PHE A 123 27.00 -40.13 -34.81
CA PHE A 123 26.96 -40.43 -36.23
C PHE A 123 28.34 -40.73 -36.87
N ASP A 124 29.37 -40.83 -36.00
CA ASP A 124 30.75 -41.11 -36.40
C ASP A 124 31.23 -40.24 -37.61
N MET A 125 30.78 -38.96 -37.57
CA MET A 125 30.96 -38.04 -38.70
C MET A 125 32.40 -37.55 -38.91
N ASP A 126 33.28 -37.71 -37.90
CA ASP A 126 34.65 -37.20 -37.96
C ASP A 126 35.69 -38.33 -37.82
N ASN A 127 36.48 -38.52 -38.87
CA ASN A 127 37.72 -39.32 -38.83
C ASN A 127 38.85 -38.65 -38.02
N LEU A 128 38.61 -37.50 -37.37
CA LEU A 128 39.58 -36.87 -36.47
C LEU A 128 39.52 -37.54 -35.11
N GLY A 129 40.61 -38.14 -34.74
CA GLY A 129 40.78 -39.04 -33.58
C GLY A 129 39.96 -38.66 -32.36
N ASN A 130 39.26 -39.65 -31.80
CA ASN A 130 38.37 -39.61 -30.62
C ASN A 130 38.92 -38.78 -29.45
N LEU A 131 40.21 -38.51 -29.34
CA LEU A 131 40.88 -37.79 -28.28
C LEU A 131 40.57 -36.27 -28.34
N ASN A 132 40.60 -35.64 -29.48
CA ASN A 132 40.31 -34.20 -29.64
C ASN A 132 38.84 -33.91 -29.40
N LEU A 133 37.96 -34.81 -29.81
CA LEU A 133 36.53 -34.74 -29.55
C LEU A 133 36.24 -34.85 -28.05
N PHE A 134 36.89 -35.76 -27.33
CA PHE A 134 36.76 -35.92 -25.89
C PHE A 134 37.20 -34.68 -25.12
N PHE A 135 38.34 -34.09 -25.44
CA PHE A 135 38.80 -32.85 -24.82
C PHE A 135 37.85 -31.65 -25.09
N GLY A 136 37.33 -31.54 -26.31
CA GLY A 136 36.37 -30.52 -26.67
C GLY A 136 35.08 -30.61 -25.84
N ILE A 137 34.48 -31.80 -25.76
CA ILE A 137 33.24 -32.05 -24.97
C ILE A 137 33.52 -31.80 -23.51
N SER A 138 34.58 -32.37 -22.90
CA SER A 138 34.86 -32.25 -21.48
C SER A 138 35.07 -30.81 -21.03
N PHE A 139 35.74 -29.97 -21.85
CA PHE A 139 35.91 -28.56 -21.56
C PHE A 139 34.60 -27.81 -21.54
N HIS A 140 33.72 -28.00 -22.50
CA HIS A 140 32.42 -27.33 -22.53
C HIS A 140 31.47 -27.82 -21.43
N LEU A 141 31.47 -29.12 -21.10
CA LEU A 141 30.71 -29.70 -20.00
C LEU A 141 31.19 -29.16 -18.67
N PHE A 142 32.50 -28.97 -18.47
CA PHE A 142 33.02 -28.33 -17.25
C PHE A 142 32.45 -26.93 -17.06
N PHE A 143 32.42 -26.09 -18.09
CA PHE A 143 31.81 -24.77 -17.98
C PHE A 143 30.29 -24.81 -17.69
N LEU A 144 29.56 -25.73 -18.31
CA LEU A 144 28.13 -25.94 -18.02
C LEU A 144 27.90 -26.33 -16.55
N ILE A 145 28.70 -27.23 -16.02
CA ILE A 145 28.64 -27.66 -14.61
C ILE A 145 28.89 -26.46 -13.70
N VAL A 146 29.91 -25.65 -13.97
CA VAL A 146 30.22 -24.45 -13.19
C VAL A 146 29.04 -23.47 -13.21
N GLN A 147 28.41 -23.23 -14.37
CA GLN A 147 27.24 -22.37 -14.48
C GLN A 147 26.05 -22.89 -13.67
N ILE A 148 25.79 -24.18 -13.70
CA ILE A 148 24.73 -24.81 -12.90
C ILE A 148 25.02 -24.66 -11.39
N LEU A 149 26.26 -24.86 -10.96
CA LEU A 149 26.66 -24.66 -9.57
C LEU A 149 26.44 -23.21 -9.11
N LEU A 150 26.87 -22.24 -9.90
CA LEU A 150 26.66 -20.82 -9.59
C LEU A 150 25.16 -20.49 -9.51
N ALA A 151 24.36 -20.94 -10.47
CA ALA A 151 22.91 -20.72 -10.45
C ALA A 151 22.24 -21.41 -9.26
N THR A 152 22.76 -22.57 -8.81
CA THR A 152 22.29 -23.26 -7.59
C THR A 152 22.56 -22.43 -6.33
N ILE A 153 23.77 -21.86 -6.24
CA ILE A 153 24.13 -20.98 -5.11
C ILE A 153 23.22 -19.75 -5.10
N ASP A 154 22.95 -19.13 -6.23
CA ASP A 154 22.03 -17.99 -6.35
C ASP A 154 20.62 -18.38 -5.88
N TYR A 155 20.10 -19.54 -6.32
CA TYR A 155 18.77 -20.04 -5.92
C TYR A 155 18.66 -20.25 -4.41
N ILE A 156 19.67 -20.88 -3.79
CA ILE A 156 19.72 -21.10 -2.34
C ILE A 156 19.83 -19.76 -1.60
N SER A 157 20.65 -18.83 -2.10
CA SER A 157 20.83 -17.50 -1.51
C SER A 157 19.52 -16.72 -1.47
N ILE A 158 18.74 -16.72 -2.57
CA ILE A 158 17.42 -16.09 -2.63
C ILE A 158 16.49 -16.71 -1.57
N TYR A 159 16.41 -18.02 -1.51
CA TYR A 159 15.57 -18.69 -0.51
C TYR A 159 15.96 -18.36 0.94
N LEU A 160 17.26 -18.37 1.25
CA LEU A 160 17.74 -18.00 2.59
C LEU A 160 17.42 -16.56 2.93
N ASN A 161 17.52 -15.64 1.95
CA ASN A 161 17.19 -14.24 2.14
C ASN A 161 15.68 -14.04 2.38
N ASP A 162 14.82 -14.68 1.59
CA ASP A 162 13.37 -14.67 1.80
C ASP A 162 13.00 -15.17 3.20
N ASN A 163 13.60 -16.28 3.61
CA ASN A 163 13.39 -16.85 4.94
C ASN A 163 13.87 -15.93 6.06
N LYS A 164 15.01 -15.26 5.87
CA LYS A 164 15.52 -14.26 6.82
C LYS A 164 14.55 -13.09 6.98
N VAL A 165 13.99 -12.58 5.90
CA VAL A 165 13.00 -11.48 5.91
C VAL A 165 11.71 -11.94 6.59
N ASN A 166 11.18 -13.11 6.23
CA ASN A 166 9.93 -13.66 6.78
C ASN A 166 10.00 -13.94 8.29
N ASN A 167 11.20 -14.19 8.83
CA ASN A 167 11.43 -14.44 10.25
C ASN A 167 11.90 -13.20 11.04
N GLN A 168 11.91 -11.99 10.44
CA GLN A 168 12.14 -10.77 11.19
C GLN A 168 11.06 -10.58 12.26
N ILE A 169 11.44 -9.93 13.37
CA ILE A 169 10.52 -9.67 14.49
C ILE A 169 9.62 -8.49 14.17
N ALA A 170 8.36 -8.61 14.54
CA ALA A 170 7.37 -7.53 14.53
C ALA A 170 6.58 -7.55 15.85
N HIS A 171 6.11 -6.40 16.28
CA HIS A 171 5.36 -6.25 17.53
C HIS A 171 3.87 -6.12 17.21
N ILE A 172 3.12 -7.20 17.41
CA ILE A 172 1.69 -7.31 17.10
C ILE A 172 0.87 -7.21 18.40
N TYR A 173 -0.24 -6.48 18.36
CA TYR A 173 -1.15 -6.43 19.49
C TYR A 173 -1.94 -7.73 19.65
N ASP A 174 -1.79 -8.39 20.81
CA ASP A 174 -2.53 -9.60 21.17
C ASP A 174 -3.73 -9.23 22.04
N LYS A 175 -4.95 -9.44 21.51
CA LYS A 175 -6.21 -9.18 22.20
C LYS A 175 -6.38 -10.01 23.48
N THR A 176 -5.86 -11.23 23.50
CA THR A 176 -6.01 -12.15 24.66
C THR A 176 -5.11 -11.73 25.81
N LYS A 177 -3.89 -11.31 25.48
CA LYS A 177 -2.89 -10.87 26.47
C LYS A 177 -2.95 -9.37 26.76
N ARG A 178 -3.75 -8.62 26.00
CA ARG A 178 -3.89 -7.14 26.10
C ARG A 178 -2.55 -6.41 26.06
N LYS A 179 -1.61 -6.89 25.23
CA LYS A 179 -0.28 -6.31 25.07
C LYS A 179 0.29 -6.59 23.70
N PHE A 180 1.29 -5.79 23.32
CA PHE A 180 2.10 -6.09 22.14
C PHE A 180 3.03 -7.26 22.45
N ILE A 181 3.04 -8.24 21.55
CA ILE A 181 3.89 -9.44 21.60
C ILE A 181 4.80 -9.47 20.39
N ASP A 182 5.98 -10.06 20.59
CA ASP A 182 6.90 -10.33 19.51
C ASP A 182 6.38 -11.50 18.68
N SER A 183 6.33 -11.31 17.39
CA SER A 183 5.89 -12.28 16.41
C SER A 183 6.76 -12.16 15.16
N THR A 184 6.64 -13.05 14.20
CA THR A 184 7.40 -12.97 12.95
C THR A 184 6.62 -12.21 11.87
N TRP A 185 7.34 -11.64 10.88
CA TRP A 185 6.70 -10.93 9.78
C TRP A 185 5.67 -11.78 9.04
N LYS A 186 5.94 -13.08 8.86
CA LYS A 186 5.01 -14.02 8.20
C LYS A 186 3.68 -14.21 8.95
N GLU A 187 3.63 -13.90 10.25
CA GLU A 187 2.42 -14.04 11.08
C GLU A 187 1.55 -12.79 11.06
N ILE A 188 2.03 -11.70 10.45
CA ILE A 188 1.24 -10.48 10.28
C ILE A 188 0.10 -10.74 9.31
N LYS A 189 -1.11 -10.30 9.70
CA LYS A 189 -2.32 -10.40 8.88
C LYS A 189 -2.94 -9.02 8.70
N VAL A 190 -3.71 -8.86 7.64
CA VAL A 190 -4.53 -7.67 7.42
C VAL A 190 -5.46 -7.50 8.64
N GLY A 191 -5.60 -6.27 9.14
CA GLY A 191 -6.38 -5.95 10.35
C GLY A 191 -5.59 -6.02 11.64
N HIS A 192 -4.38 -6.59 11.68
CA HIS A 192 -3.54 -6.50 12.88
C HIS A 192 -3.13 -5.06 13.17
N ILE A 193 -3.06 -4.72 14.45
CA ILE A 193 -2.43 -3.48 14.92
C ILE A 193 -1.01 -3.81 15.31
N ILE A 194 -0.06 -3.11 14.69
CA ILE A 194 1.37 -3.31 14.92
C ILE A 194 2.00 -2.06 15.52
N LYS A 195 3.04 -2.28 16.31
CA LYS A 195 3.92 -1.24 16.85
C LYS A 195 5.27 -1.32 16.16
N ILE A 196 5.79 -0.21 15.68
CA ILE A 196 7.08 -0.13 14.98
C ILE A 196 7.95 0.87 15.73
N PHE A 197 9.15 0.45 16.09
CA PHE A 197 10.10 1.30 16.78
C PHE A 197 11.01 2.07 15.82
N GLN A 198 11.68 3.07 16.36
CA GLN A 198 12.67 3.86 15.63
C GLN A 198 13.76 2.97 15.02
N ASN A 199 14.11 3.23 13.76
CA ASN A 199 15.04 2.47 12.93
C ASN A 199 14.59 1.06 12.53
N GLU A 200 13.38 0.65 12.87
CA GLU A 200 12.80 -0.58 12.34
C GLU A 200 12.21 -0.37 10.94
N VAL A 201 12.23 -1.44 10.16
CA VAL A 201 11.62 -1.49 8.84
C VAL A 201 10.15 -1.86 8.98
N VAL A 202 9.29 -1.18 8.24
CA VAL A 202 7.86 -1.43 8.20
C VAL A 202 7.57 -2.78 7.52
N PRO A 203 6.92 -3.73 8.23
CA PRO A 203 6.79 -5.12 7.76
C PRO A 203 5.68 -5.35 6.73
N ALA A 204 4.70 -4.46 6.66
CA ALA A 204 3.52 -4.54 5.80
C ALA A 204 3.01 -3.14 5.48
N ASP A 205 2.11 -2.97 4.52
CA ASP A 205 1.48 -1.68 4.27
C ASP A 205 0.46 -1.36 5.37
N ILE A 206 0.60 -0.21 6.02
CA ILE A 206 -0.21 0.17 7.18
C ILE A 206 -0.81 1.57 7.04
N ILE A 207 -1.91 1.76 7.73
CA ILE A 207 -2.47 3.09 8.02
C ILE A 207 -1.95 3.54 9.37
N LEU A 208 -1.37 4.74 9.42
CA LEU A 208 -0.85 5.32 10.65
C LEU A 208 -2.00 5.72 11.57
N LEU A 209 -2.15 4.99 12.67
CA LEU A 209 -3.15 5.29 13.69
C LEU A 209 -2.65 6.36 14.65
N GLU A 210 -1.41 6.23 15.15
CA GLU A 210 -0.84 7.17 16.09
C GLU A 210 0.69 7.21 16.02
N SER A 211 1.26 8.34 16.39
CA SER A 211 2.70 8.56 16.47
C SER A 211 3.06 9.25 17.79
N MET A 212 4.20 8.90 18.35
CA MET A 212 4.71 9.54 19.58
C MET A 212 5.29 10.95 19.36
N ASP A 213 5.17 11.49 18.17
CA ASP A 213 5.48 12.89 17.91
C ASP A 213 4.36 13.83 18.38
N SER A 214 4.72 15.02 18.88
CA SER A 214 3.75 16.04 19.36
C SER A 214 2.79 16.52 18.26
N LYS A 215 3.18 16.39 16.99
CA LYS A 215 2.36 16.74 15.83
C LYS A 215 1.62 15.53 15.24
N HIS A 216 1.66 14.36 15.91
CA HIS A 216 1.09 13.10 15.43
C HIS A 216 1.61 12.72 14.02
N GLN A 217 2.89 12.95 13.78
CA GLN A 217 3.57 12.70 12.52
C GLN A 217 4.69 11.70 12.70
N CYS A 218 5.10 11.05 11.62
CA CYS A 218 6.33 10.26 11.58
C CYS A 218 7.13 10.56 10.32
N TYR A 219 8.42 10.28 10.38
CA TYR A 219 9.38 10.46 9.30
C TYR A 219 9.80 9.09 8.81
N LEU A 220 9.68 8.86 7.52
CA LEU A 220 9.99 7.59 6.88
C LEU A 220 11.13 7.77 5.89
N ASP A 221 12.15 6.97 6.05
CA ASP A 221 13.20 6.79 5.06
C ASP A 221 12.73 5.76 4.04
N ILE A 222 12.64 6.19 2.78
CA ILE A 222 12.21 5.35 1.65
C ILE A 222 13.36 5.09 0.67
N SER A 223 14.61 5.36 1.05
CA SER A 223 15.79 5.19 0.19
C SER A 223 15.96 3.75 -0.29
N SER A 224 15.62 2.77 0.55
CA SER A 224 15.62 1.35 0.19
C SER A 224 14.63 0.99 -0.92
N ILE A 225 13.59 1.83 -1.14
CA ILE A 225 12.53 1.57 -2.10
C ILE A 225 12.79 2.27 -3.43
N ASN A 226 13.19 3.55 -3.38
CA ASN A 226 13.32 4.37 -4.58
C ASN A 226 14.77 4.71 -4.97
N GLY A 227 15.74 4.27 -4.19
CA GLY A 227 17.17 4.52 -4.42
C GLY A 227 17.65 5.95 -4.13
N ASN A 228 16.78 6.87 -3.72
CA ASN A 228 17.11 8.26 -3.42
C ASN A 228 17.37 8.44 -1.92
N PHE A 229 18.59 8.75 -1.53
CA PHE A 229 19.03 8.85 -0.13
C PHE A 229 18.49 10.08 0.62
N ASP A 230 18.00 11.10 -0.07
CA ASP A 230 17.63 12.39 0.53
C ASP A 230 16.11 12.56 0.77
N MET A 231 15.31 11.51 0.59
CA MET A 231 13.87 11.63 0.71
C MET A 231 13.31 11.04 2.00
N PHE A 232 13.13 11.89 2.99
CA PHE A 232 12.24 11.59 4.11
C PHE A 232 10.80 11.95 3.75
N LYS A 233 9.88 10.99 3.86
CA LYS A 233 8.45 11.28 3.74
C LYS A 233 7.82 11.46 5.11
N ILE A 234 7.10 12.55 5.28
CA ILE A 234 6.32 12.82 6.48
C ILE A 234 4.94 12.20 6.30
N LYS A 235 4.52 11.41 7.29
CA LYS A 235 3.18 10.82 7.37
C LYS A 235 2.47 11.30 8.62
N LYS A 236 1.15 11.41 8.54
CA LYS A 236 0.30 11.93 9.63
C LYS A 236 -0.65 10.85 10.10
N ALA A 237 -0.90 10.79 11.39
CA ALA A 237 -1.93 9.93 11.96
C ALA A 237 -3.33 10.33 11.46
N CYS A 238 -4.25 9.38 11.45
CA CYS A 238 -5.64 9.62 11.10
C CYS A 238 -6.27 10.64 12.06
N ASN A 239 -7.17 11.50 11.56
CA ASN A 239 -7.74 12.58 12.39
C ASN A 239 -8.52 12.04 13.60
N ASP A 240 -9.27 10.95 13.44
CA ASP A 240 -10.11 10.38 14.50
C ASP A 240 -9.31 9.61 15.55
N THR A 241 -8.07 9.25 15.23
CA THR A 241 -7.19 8.55 16.16
C THR A 241 -6.26 9.50 16.94
N LYS A 242 -6.19 10.77 16.49
CA LYS A 242 -5.39 11.79 17.20
C LYS A 242 -5.99 12.07 18.55
N SER A 243 -5.29 11.67 19.57
CA SER A 243 -5.64 12.02 20.91
C SER A 243 -4.84 13.23 21.36
N SER A 244 -5.53 14.26 21.77
CA SER A 244 -4.97 15.56 22.08
C SER A 244 -3.98 15.55 23.26
N ASN A 245 -3.81 14.45 24.01
CA ASN A 245 -2.88 14.33 25.15
C ASN A 245 -2.63 12.90 25.63
N LEU A 246 -2.74 11.87 24.78
CA LEU A 246 -2.58 10.50 25.27
C LEU A 246 -1.10 10.17 25.57
N LYS A 247 -0.80 10.03 26.85
CA LYS A 247 0.37 9.31 27.34
C LYS A 247 0.29 7.86 26.86
N THR A 248 1.43 7.19 26.71
CA THR A 248 1.56 5.80 26.23
C THR A 248 0.53 4.80 26.78
N ILE A 249 0.14 4.96 28.04
CA ILE A 249 -0.83 4.10 28.74
C ILE A 249 -2.24 4.24 28.11
N GLN A 250 -2.62 5.44 27.76
CA GLN A 250 -3.94 5.74 27.17
C GLN A 250 -4.08 5.25 25.73
N PHE A 251 -2.98 5.08 24.98
CA PHE A 251 -3.05 4.51 23.63
C PHE A 251 -3.28 2.99 23.65
N VAL A 252 -2.70 2.26 24.60
CA VAL A 252 -3.01 0.83 24.79
C VAL A 252 -4.49 0.65 25.13
N GLU A 253 -5.03 1.50 26.01
CA GLU A 253 -6.44 1.55 26.36
C GLU A 253 -7.34 1.91 25.16
N PHE A 254 -6.87 2.80 24.27
CA PHE A 254 -7.53 3.09 22.99
C PHE A 254 -7.57 1.87 22.08
N VAL A 255 -6.44 1.15 21.93
CA VAL A 255 -6.35 -0.08 21.11
C VAL A 255 -7.26 -1.18 21.67
N GLU A 256 -7.41 -1.27 22.98
CA GLU A 256 -8.33 -2.22 23.63
C GLU A 256 -9.80 -1.98 23.28
N ASN A 257 -10.15 -0.75 22.93
CA ASN A 257 -11.53 -0.35 22.66
C ASN A 257 -11.76 0.00 21.18
N ILE A 258 -10.75 -0.14 20.33
CA ILE A 258 -10.87 0.22 18.92
C ILE A 258 -11.63 -0.86 18.16
N LYS A 259 -12.76 -0.47 17.60
CA LYS A 259 -13.53 -1.24 16.65
C LYS A 259 -13.92 -0.35 15.48
N GLY A 260 -13.98 -0.91 14.30
CA GLY A 260 -14.37 -0.13 13.14
C GLY A 260 -14.35 -0.92 11.85
N ILE A 261 -14.75 -0.20 10.83
CA ILE A 261 -14.78 -0.67 9.45
C ILE A 261 -13.90 0.27 8.63
N ILE A 262 -13.03 -0.28 7.83
CA ILE A 262 -12.28 0.46 6.84
C ILE A 262 -12.68 0.00 5.44
N LYS A 263 -13.05 0.95 4.59
CA LYS A 263 -13.23 0.75 3.15
C LYS A 263 -12.05 1.39 2.44
N TYR A 264 -11.42 0.64 1.52
CA TYR A 264 -10.21 1.11 0.84
C TYR A 264 -10.09 0.49 -0.56
N GLU A 265 -9.21 1.06 -1.36
CA GLU A 265 -8.97 0.62 -2.73
C GLU A 265 -8.39 -0.81 -2.80
N GLU A 266 -8.57 -1.48 -3.94
CA GLU A 266 -7.90 -2.74 -4.21
C GLU A 266 -6.38 -2.60 -4.26
N PRO A 267 -5.62 -3.69 -4.00
CA PRO A 267 -4.17 -3.69 -4.12
C PRO A 267 -3.73 -3.20 -5.51
N ASN A 268 -2.82 -2.24 -5.51
CA ASN A 268 -2.23 -1.70 -6.74
C ASN A 268 -0.81 -1.19 -6.45
N SER A 269 0.02 -1.14 -7.49
CA SER A 269 1.42 -0.71 -7.39
C SER A 269 1.60 0.82 -7.37
N ASN A 270 0.54 1.61 -7.28
CA ASN A 270 0.62 3.07 -7.26
C ASN A 270 1.01 3.60 -5.88
N MET A 271 2.30 3.84 -5.66
CA MET A 271 2.83 4.38 -4.41
C MET A 271 2.51 5.87 -4.17
N LYS A 272 1.96 6.59 -5.16
CA LYS A 272 1.69 8.03 -5.05
C LYS A 272 0.28 8.31 -4.59
N ASN A 273 -0.60 7.33 -4.61
CA ASN A 273 -2.00 7.49 -4.26
C ASN A 273 -2.48 6.36 -3.35
N PHE A 274 -3.34 6.70 -2.43
CA PHE A 274 -4.11 5.78 -1.60
C PHE A 274 -5.42 6.45 -1.25
N LYS A 275 -6.52 5.72 -1.35
CA LYS A 275 -7.85 6.18 -0.97
C LYS A 275 -8.49 5.17 -0.03
N GLY A 276 -9.03 5.66 1.06
CA GLY A 276 -9.78 4.85 2.01
C GLY A 276 -10.66 5.72 2.88
N ARG A 277 -11.56 5.06 3.60
CA ARG A 277 -12.45 5.68 4.57
C ARG A 277 -12.51 4.80 5.82
N LEU A 278 -12.14 5.37 6.95
CA LEU A 278 -12.16 4.71 8.25
C LEU A 278 -13.39 5.18 9.03
N LYS A 279 -14.21 4.23 9.48
CA LYS A 279 -15.32 4.48 10.40
C LYS A 279 -15.09 3.71 11.70
N LEU A 280 -14.81 4.42 12.76
CA LEU A 280 -14.71 3.85 14.11
C LEU A 280 -16.07 3.89 14.78
N GLU A 281 -16.42 2.85 15.57
CA GLU A 281 -17.71 2.77 16.28
C GLU A 281 -17.91 3.95 17.25
N ASN A 282 -16.83 4.42 17.87
CA ASN A 282 -16.87 5.50 18.86
C ASN A 282 -16.97 6.91 18.26
N PHE A 283 -16.91 7.04 16.91
CA PHE A 283 -16.94 8.33 16.22
C PHE A 283 -18.15 8.42 15.27
N PRO A 284 -18.91 9.52 15.31
CA PRO A 284 -20.14 9.64 14.53
C PRO A 284 -19.91 9.79 13.02
N ARG A 285 -18.72 10.19 12.61
CA ARG A 285 -18.37 10.43 11.19
C ARG A 285 -17.21 9.54 10.77
N ALA A 286 -17.24 9.11 9.51
CA ALA A 286 -16.10 8.43 8.90
C ALA A 286 -15.01 9.45 8.52
N SER A 287 -13.75 9.08 8.72
CA SER A 287 -12.57 9.85 8.29
C SER A 287 -12.07 9.37 6.95
N ASP A 288 -11.81 10.30 6.04
CA ASP A 288 -11.13 10.00 4.79
C ASP A 288 -9.64 9.77 5.04
N ILE A 289 -9.13 8.69 4.46
CA ILE A 289 -7.74 8.30 4.52
C ILE A 289 -7.11 8.48 3.14
N ASN A 290 -5.95 9.08 3.12
CA ASN A 290 -5.21 9.34 1.90
C ASN A 290 -3.74 8.88 2.04
N ILE A 291 -2.94 9.17 1.02
CA ILE A 291 -1.51 8.80 0.99
C ILE A 291 -0.70 9.42 2.16
N GLU A 292 -1.17 10.49 2.80
CA GLU A 292 -0.50 11.09 3.97
C GLU A 292 -0.61 10.21 5.22
N ASN A 293 -1.67 9.39 5.30
CA ASN A 293 -1.91 8.47 6.41
C ASN A 293 -1.35 7.07 6.15
N PHE A 294 -0.90 6.80 4.92
CA PHE A 294 -0.48 5.49 4.47
C PHE A 294 1.04 5.34 4.53
N VAL A 295 1.51 4.28 5.18
CA VAL A 295 2.92 3.93 5.36
C VAL A 295 3.21 2.65 4.60
N VAL A 296 4.17 2.72 3.69
CA VAL A 296 4.51 1.65 2.77
C VAL A 296 5.48 0.66 3.42
N ARG A 297 5.30 -0.64 3.16
CA ARG A 297 6.24 -1.70 3.52
C ARG A 297 7.66 -1.37 3.06
N GLY A 298 8.67 -1.79 3.82
CA GLY A 298 10.08 -1.59 3.47
C GLY A 298 10.63 -0.20 3.78
N SER A 299 9.77 0.79 4.12
CA SER A 299 10.24 2.07 4.64
C SER A 299 10.79 1.91 6.07
N THR A 300 11.77 2.73 6.45
CA THR A 300 12.37 2.70 7.79
C THR A 300 11.88 3.88 8.61
N LEU A 301 11.40 3.64 9.84
CA LEU A 301 10.95 4.69 10.74
C LEU A 301 12.12 5.52 11.26
N LYS A 302 12.06 6.84 11.15
CA LYS A 302 13.07 7.79 11.63
C LYS A 302 12.46 8.86 12.54
N ASN A 303 13.28 9.42 13.43
CA ASN A 303 12.99 10.61 14.27
C ASN A 303 11.76 10.51 15.18
N VAL A 304 11.21 9.32 15.37
CA VAL A 304 10.08 9.09 16.29
C VAL A 304 10.35 7.80 17.06
N ARG A 305 10.09 7.79 18.36
CA ARG A 305 10.39 6.62 19.20
C ARG A 305 9.65 5.38 18.75
N TYR A 306 8.36 5.50 18.42
CA TYR A 306 7.54 4.44 17.84
C TYR A 306 6.25 5.01 17.26
N ILE A 307 5.64 4.19 16.40
CA ILE A 307 4.33 4.44 15.81
C ILE A 307 3.43 3.21 15.99
N TYR A 308 2.13 3.43 15.84
CA TYR A 308 1.12 2.37 15.76
C TYR A 308 0.42 2.42 14.41
N GLY A 309 0.24 1.27 13.77
CA GLY A 309 -0.41 1.17 12.48
C GLY A 309 -1.36 0.00 12.38
N LEU A 310 -2.43 0.19 11.60
CA LEU A 310 -3.37 -0.85 11.18
C LEU A 310 -2.90 -1.42 9.84
N VAL A 311 -2.69 -2.72 9.78
CA VAL A 311 -2.24 -3.42 8.56
C VAL A 311 -3.40 -3.52 7.57
N VAL A 312 -3.15 -3.08 6.32
CA VAL A 312 -4.15 -3.08 5.23
C VAL A 312 -3.77 -3.95 4.05
N TYR A 313 -2.48 -4.06 3.70
CA TYR A 313 -1.99 -4.99 2.70
C TYR A 313 -0.80 -5.78 3.22
N THR A 314 -0.73 -7.06 2.84
CA THR A 314 0.29 -8.02 3.25
C THR A 314 0.84 -8.79 2.05
N GLY A 315 2.04 -9.32 2.17
CA GLY A 315 2.67 -10.18 1.18
C GLY A 315 2.74 -9.56 -0.21
N MET A 316 2.22 -10.27 -1.20
CA MET A 316 2.23 -9.87 -2.61
C MET A 316 1.23 -8.75 -2.94
N GLU A 317 0.35 -8.37 -2.02
CA GLU A 317 -0.62 -7.29 -2.23
C GLU A 317 -0.08 -5.92 -1.82
N THR A 318 1.10 -5.86 -1.21
CA THR A 318 1.73 -4.58 -0.83
C THR A 318 2.11 -3.76 -2.07
N LYS A 319 2.08 -2.43 -1.95
CA LYS A 319 2.32 -1.51 -3.08
C LYS A 319 3.73 -1.57 -3.69
N ILE A 320 4.66 -2.28 -3.08
CA ILE A 320 6.07 -2.38 -3.52
C ILE A 320 6.32 -3.58 -4.44
N ILE A 321 5.42 -4.54 -4.50
CA ILE A 321 5.60 -5.79 -5.27
C ILE A 321 4.98 -5.70 -6.65
#